data_72d0b899ea764cd75ab5437ab8f38134
#
_entry.id   72d0b899ea764cd75ab5437ab8f38134
#
_cell.length_a   1.000
_cell.length_b   1.000
_cell.length_c   1.000
_cell.angle_alpha   90.00
_cell.angle_beta   90.00
_cell.angle_gamma   90.00
#
_symmetry.space_group_name_H-M   'P 1'
#
loop_
_entity.id
_entity.type
_entity.pdbx_description
1 polymer ?
#
loop_
_entity_poly.entity_id
_entity_poly.type
_entity_poly.pdbx_seq_one_letter_code
_entity_poly.pdbx_strand_id
1 'polypeptide(L)'
;MTNQVESALKALEDAKCLEQEGQDFYQRAAQRTGSETGKEVFLSLLRDEVMHQRLIQRQIDQLSSEGTWAELPESGMETCDLNEDIFPQGRQGLEKAVHADITEAEALIVAMEFETKGYDLYRREAKAATDPLARATYEFLATQERMHFDLLMANYEAMVHYGGWAG
;
A
#
# COMPACT_ATOMS: atom_id res chain seq x y z
N MET A 1 -26.51 -1.90 13.03
CA MET A 1 -25.18 -2.54 12.87
C MET A 1 -24.66 -2.89 14.25
N THR A 2 -23.96 -4.01 14.40
CA THR A 2 -23.34 -4.33 15.68
C THR A 2 -22.11 -3.44 15.89
N ASN A 3 -21.75 -3.14 17.12
CA ASN A 3 -20.56 -2.34 17.47
C ASN A 3 -19.26 -2.89 16.82
N GLN A 4 -19.21 -4.21 16.57
CA GLN A 4 -18.09 -4.87 15.90
C GLN A 4 -17.99 -4.50 14.41
N VAL A 5 -19.11 -4.45 13.69
CA VAL A 5 -19.12 -4.06 12.26
C VAL A 5 -18.71 -2.60 12.09
N GLU A 6 -19.19 -1.72 12.96
CA GLU A 6 -18.81 -0.30 12.93
C GLU A 6 -17.31 -0.10 13.19
N SER A 7 -16.73 -0.85 14.14
CA SER A 7 -15.30 -0.80 14.43
C SER A 7 -14.47 -1.34 13.27
N ALA A 8 -14.92 -2.44 12.64
CA ALA A 8 -14.26 -3.02 11.46
C ALA A 8 -14.29 -2.07 10.25
N LEU A 9 -15.44 -1.45 9.99
CA LEU A 9 -15.56 -0.46 8.91
C LEU A 9 -14.63 0.72 9.12
N LYS A 10 -14.52 1.22 10.36
CA LYS A 10 -13.59 2.31 10.68
C LYS A 10 -12.14 1.89 10.42
N ALA A 11 -11.72 0.71 10.86
CA ALA A 11 -10.37 0.21 10.62
C ALA A 11 -10.05 0.05 9.14
N LEU A 12 -11.02 -0.41 8.33
CA LEU A 12 -10.88 -0.52 6.88
C LEU A 12 -10.83 0.85 6.18
N GLU A 13 -11.58 1.84 6.64
CA GLU A 13 -11.49 3.20 6.11
C GLU A 13 -10.14 3.86 6.44
N ASP A 14 -9.62 3.65 7.65
CA ASP A 14 -8.29 4.11 8.03
C ASP A 14 -7.21 3.43 7.16
N ALA A 15 -7.33 2.12 6.92
CA ALA A 15 -6.47 1.38 6.01
C ALA A 15 -6.54 1.93 4.58
N LYS A 16 -7.74 2.14 4.05
CA LYS A 16 -7.94 2.70 2.70
C LYS A 16 -7.30 4.07 2.51
N CYS A 17 -7.32 4.91 3.55
CA CYS A 17 -6.63 6.20 3.52
C CYS A 17 -5.10 6.00 3.44
N LEU A 18 -4.55 5.04 4.17
CA LEU A 18 -3.11 4.74 4.16
C LEU A 18 -2.66 4.24 2.78
N GLU A 19 -3.42 3.32 2.16
CA GLU A 19 -3.13 2.86 0.79
C GLU A 19 -3.17 4.02 -0.22
N GLN A 20 -4.10 4.97 -0.07
CA GLN A 20 -4.15 6.14 -0.94
C GLN A 20 -2.91 7.04 -0.76
N GLU A 21 -2.44 7.22 0.46
CA GLU A 21 -1.21 7.97 0.73
C GLU A 21 0.01 7.28 0.08
N GLY A 22 0.10 5.95 0.16
CA GLY A 22 1.11 5.13 -0.51
C GLY A 22 1.08 5.29 -2.04
N GLN A 23 -0.12 5.19 -2.64
CA GLN A 23 -0.31 5.40 -4.09
C GLN A 23 0.18 6.78 -4.53
N ASP A 24 -0.23 7.83 -3.82
CA ASP A 24 0.15 9.21 -4.13
C ASP A 24 1.67 9.40 -3.99
N PHE A 25 2.29 8.75 -3.02
CA PHE A 25 3.74 8.77 -2.84
C PHE A 25 4.47 8.06 -3.99
N TYR A 26 4.11 6.80 -4.28
CA TYR A 26 4.77 6.01 -5.32
C TYR A 26 4.62 6.61 -6.71
N GLN A 27 3.46 7.19 -7.02
CA GLN A 27 3.25 7.92 -8.27
C GLN A 27 4.24 9.08 -8.42
N ARG A 28 4.44 9.88 -7.38
CA ARG A 28 5.37 11.01 -7.40
C ARG A 28 6.83 10.56 -7.47
N ALA A 29 7.17 9.52 -6.70
CA ALA A 29 8.51 8.96 -6.72
C ALA A 29 8.87 8.44 -8.12
N ALA A 30 7.96 7.73 -8.78
CA ALA A 30 8.13 7.26 -10.16
C ALA A 30 8.29 8.39 -11.18
N GLN A 31 7.63 9.54 -10.97
CA GLN A 31 7.76 10.71 -11.85
C GLN A 31 9.06 11.49 -11.65
N ARG A 32 9.66 11.39 -10.46
CA ARG A 32 10.84 12.19 -10.07
C ARG A 32 12.17 11.47 -10.19
N THR A 33 12.16 10.13 -10.09
CA THR A 33 13.39 9.36 -10.25
C THR A 33 13.98 9.55 -11.64
N GLY A 34 15.30 9.71 -11.72
CA GLY A 34 16.05 9.74 -12.98
C GLY A 34 16.41 8.35 -13.51
N SER A 35 16.11 7.29 -12.74
CA SER A 35 16.42 5.90 -13.08
C SER A 35 15.21 5.18 -13.65
N GLU A 36 15.33 4.54 -14.80
CA GLU A 36 14.26 3.68 -15.34
C GLU A 36 13.98 2.49 -14.40
N THR A 37 15.01 1.88 -13.81
CA THR A 37 14.83 0.81 -12.80
C THR A 37 14.08 1.33 -11.59
N GLY A 38 14.44 2.50 -11.05
CA GLY A 38 13.74 3.13 -9.94
C GLY A 38 12.29 3.42 -10.26
N LYS A 39 12.01 3.91 -11.46
CA LYS A 39 10.66 4.15 -11.95
C LYS A 39 9.84 2.87 -12.00
N GLU A 40 10.39 1.77 -12.53
CA GLU A 40 9.72 0.47 -12.57
C GLU A 40 9.42 -0.06 -11.17
N VAL A 41 10.36 0.08 -10.21
CA VAL A 41 10.14 -0.31 -8.81
C VAL A 41 8.97 0.47 -8.21
N PHE A 42 8.95 1.80 -8.31
CA PHE A 42 7.87 2.61 -7.76
C PHE A 42 6.52 2.37 -8.46
N LEU A 43 6.51 2.13 -9.78
CA LEU A 43 5.28 1.78 -10.50
C LEU A 43 4.76 0.39 -10.12
N SER A 44 5.64 -0.57 -9.82
CA SER A 44 5.22 -1.88 -9.30
C SER A 44 4.53 -1.74 -7.96
N LEU A 45 5.14 -1.01 -7.01
CA LEU A 45 4.56 -0.72 -5.70
C LEU A 45 3.21 0.02 -5.83
N LEU A 46 3.13 1.02 -6.70
CA LEU A 46 1.87 1.71 -6.98
C LEU A 46 0.74 0.75 -7.41
N ARG A 47 1.05 -0.23 -8.29
CA ARG A 47 0.05 -1.24 -8.71
C ARG A 47 -0.44 -2.05 -7.52
N ASP A 48 0.48 -2.47 -6.66
CA ASP A 48 0.15 -3.28 -5.50
C ASP A 48 -0.72 -2.50 -4.50
N GLU A 49 -0.41 -1.21 -4.23
CA GLU A 49 -1.24 -0.34 -3.38
C GLU A 49 -2.67 -0.14 -3.94
N VAL A 50 -2.81 -0.02 -5.27
CA VAL A 50 -4.13 0.04 -5.91
C VAL A 50 -4.89 -1.27 -5.69
N MET A 51 -4.21 -2.42 -5.76
CA MET A 51 -4.81 -3.72 -5.50
C MET A 51 -5.22 -3.90 -4.04
N HIS A 52 -4.40 -3.47 -3.09
CA HIS A 52 -4.73 -3.46 -1.66
C HIS A 52 -5.98 -2.61 -1.41
N GLN A 53 -6.04 -1.41 -1.96
CA GLN A 53 -7.20 -0.53 -1.81
C GLN A 53 -8.49 -1.16 -2.38
N ARG A 54 -8.43 -1.86 -3.52
CA ARG A 54 -9.58 -2.58 -4.09
C ARG A 54 -10.02 -3.73 -3.19
N LEU A 55 -9.08 -4.47 -2.61
CA LEU A 55 -9.39 -5.52 -1.65
C LEU A 55 -10.10 -4.95 -0.41
N ILE A 56 -9.57 -3.86 0.15
CA ILE A 56 -10.16 -3.17 1.29
C ILE A 56 -11.56 -2.65 0.95
N GLN A 57 -11.74 -2.03 -0.21
CA GLN A 57 -13.06 -1.54 -0.66
C GLN A 57 -14.08 -2.67 -0.77
N ARG A 58 -13.68 -3.83 -1.32
CA ARG A 58 -14.55 -5.02 -1.36
C ARG A 58 -14.97 -5.47 0.04
N GLN A 59 -14.08 -5.43 1.03
CA GLN A 59 -14.44 -5.77 2.42
C GLN A 59 -15.41 -4.75 3.00
N ILE A 60 -15.22 -3.46 2.74
CA ILE A 60 -16.13 -2.39 3.17
C ILE A 60 -17.53 -2.60 2.57
N ASP A 61 -17.63 -2.86 1.26
CA ASP A 61 -18.89 -3.07 0.57
C ASP A 61 -19.65 -4.28 1.11
N GLN A 62 -18.96 -5.39 1.33
CA GLN A 62 -19.54 -6.62 1.88
C GLN A 62 -20.02 -6.43 3.33
N LEU A 63 -19.20 -5.84 4.18
CA LEU A 63 -19.57 -5.55 5.57
C LEU A 63 -20.74 -4.56 5.66
N SER A 64 -20.79 -3.57 4.78
CA SER A 64 -21.86 -2.57 4.77
C SER A 64 -23.19 -3.13 4.30
N SER A 65 -23.19 -4.05 3.33
CA SER A 65 -24.40 -4.63 2.73
C SER A 65 -24.90 -5.85 3.47
N GLU A 66 -24.01 -6.75 3.89
CA GLU A 66 -24.37 -8.06 4.44
C GLU A 66 -23.95 -8.26 5.90
N GLY A 67 -23.10 -7.37 6.44
CA GLY A 67 -22.57 -7.47 7.81
C GLY A 67 -21.56 -8.59 8.00
N THR A 68 -21.00 -9.14 6.90
CA THR A 68 -20.03 -10.24 6.88
C THR A 68 -18.79 -9.86 6.09
N TRP A 69 -17.65 -10.49 6.37
CA TRP A 69 -16.43 -10.33 5.61
C TRP A 69 -16.49 -11.11 4.29
N ALA A 70 -15.87 -10.56 3.23
CA ALA A 70 -15.71 -11.26 1.96
C ALA A 70 -14.53 -12.25 2.01
N GLU A 71 -14.66 -13.36 1.30
CA GLU A 71 -13.55 -14.29 1.08
C GLU A 71 -12.45 -13.64 0.24
N LEU A 72 -11.20 -14.00 0.52
CA LEU A 72 -10.07 -13.62 -0.33
C LEU A 72 -10.18 -14.31 -1.69
N PRO A 73 -9.82 -13.66 -2.79
CA PRO A 73 -9.84 -14.29 -4.11
C PRO A 73 -8.84 -15.45 -4.18
N GLU A 74 -9.27 -16.62 -4.69
CA GLU A 74 -8.43 -17.82 -4.82
C GLU A 74 -7.24 -17.66 -5.79
N SER A 75 -7.37 -16.81 -6.79
CA SER A 75 -6.40 -16.62 -7.88
C SER A 75 -5.36 -15.53 -7.63
N GLY A 76 -5.22 -15.04 -6.40
CA GLY A 76 -4.48 -13.81 -6.15
C GLY A 76 -5.22 -12.59 -6.67
N MET A 77 -4.73 -11.40 -6.35
CA MET A 77 -5.34 -10.17 -6.88
C MET A 77 -4.99 -10.03 -8.36
N GLU A 78 -6.02 -9.76 -9.19
CA GLU A 78 -5.81 -9.48 -10.61
C GLU A 78 -4.86 -8.29 -10.77
N THR A 79 -3.86 -8.42 -11.64
CA THR A 79 -2.92 -7.33 -11.92
C THR A 79 -3.68 -6.12 -12.46
N CYS A 80 -3.45 -4.96 -11.86
CA CYS A 80 -4.06 -3.73 -12.32
C CYS A 80 -3.29 -3.17 -13.52
N ASP A 81 -3.99 -2.88 -14.63
CA ASP A 81 -3.42 -2.11 -15.72
C ASP A 81 -3.47 -0.61 -15.35
N LEU A 82 -2.30 0.01 -15.18
CA LEU A 82 -2.21 1.44 -14.88
C LEU A 82 -2.62 2.35 -16.05
N ASN A 83 -2.98 1.78 -17.21
CA ASN A 83 -3.43 2.56 -18.38
C ASN A 83 -4.90 2.98 -18.30
N GLU A 84 -5.71 2.45 -17.38
CA GLU A 84 -7.04 2.95 -17.12
C GLU A 84 -6.96 4.07 -16.06
N ASP A 85 -7.34 5.28 -16.39
CA ASP A 85 -7.66 6.50 -15.60
C ASP A 85 -7.43 6.49 -14.05
N ILE A 86 -6.39 5.81 -13.57
CA ILE A 86 -6.05 5.70 -12.14
C ILE A 86 -5.33 6.96 -11.62
N PHE A 87 -5.01 7.90 -12.50
CA PHE A 87 -4.37 9.15 -12.12
C PHE A 87 -5.42 10.19 -11.68
N PRO A 88 -5.78 10.28 -10.38
CA PRO A 88 -6.63 11.37 -9.92
C PRO A 88 -5.90 12.67 -10.18
N GLN A 89 -6.45 13.47 -11.08
CA GLN A 89 -6.05 14.86 -11.30
C GLN A 89 -6.24 15.63 -10.00
N GLY A 90 -5.13 15.88 -9.28
CA GLY A 90 -5.06 16.94 -8.30
C GLY A 90 -5.65 16.66 -6.92
N ARG A 91 -4.80 16.26 -5.97
CA ARG A 91 -4.96 16.67 -4.57
C ARG A 91 -3.72 17.41 -4.09
N GLN A 92 -3.91 18.70 -3.79
CA GLN A 92 -2.98 19.60 -3.13
C GLN A 92 -2.86 19.20 -1.65
N GLY A 93 -2.08 18.21 -1.30
CA GLY A 93 -1.97 17.84 0.12
C GLY A 93 -0.66 17.15 0.50
N LEU A 94 -0.12 16.38 -0.41
CA LEU A 94 1.08 15.58 -0.18
C LEU A 94 2.37 16.21 -0.76
N GLU A 95 2.34 17.47 -1.14
CA GLU A 95 3.55 18.23 -1.55
C GLU A 95 4.64 18.27 -0.47
N LYS A 96 4.28 17.91 0.78
CA LYS A 96 5.20 17.96 1.93
C LYS A 96 6.04 16.70 2.12
N ALA A 97 5.64 15.53 1.61
CA ALA A 97 6.37 14.28 1.84
C ALA A 97 7.49 14.02 0.82
N VAL A 98 7.35 14.52 -0.41
CA VAL A 98 8.41 14.43 -1.42
C VAL A 98 8.79 15.86 -1.83
N HIS A 99 9.71 16.45 -1.06
CA HIS A 99 10.30 17.73 -1.43
C HIS A 99 11.06 17.63 -2.76
N ALA A 100 11.14 18.72 -3.51
CA ALA A 100 11.80 18.78 -4.81
C ALA A 100 13.29 18.39 -4.79
N ASP A 101 13.88 18.30 -3.58
CA ASP A 101 15.32 18.15 -3.35
C ASP A 101 15.71 16.84 -2.63
N ILE A 102 14.79 15.88 -2.41
CA ILE A 102 15.17 14.61 -1.79
C ILE A 102 15.90 13.71 -2.79
N THR A 103 16.94 13.04 -2.31
CA THR A 103 17.65 12.02 -3.09
C THR A 103 16.81 10.76 -3.26
N GLU A 104 17.16 9.91 -4.24
CA GLU A 104 16.49 8.61 -4.43
C GLU A 104 16.61 7.72 -3.18
N ALA A 105 17.75 7.77 -2.47
CA ALA A 105 17.93 7.05 -1.21
C ALA A 105 16.97 7.54 -0.10
N GLU A 106 16.76 8.84 0.02
CA GLU A 106 15.79 9.41 0.97
C GLU A 106 14.36 9.04 0.59
N ALA A 107 14.02 8.99 -0.71
CA ALA A 107 12.72 8.52 -1.15
C ALA A 107 12.47 7.06 -0.78
N LEU A 108 13.48 6.18 -0.86
CA LEU A 108 13.40 4.80 -0.41
C LEU A 108 13.19 4.69 1.10
N ILE A 109 13.85 5.56 1.91
CA ILE A 109 13.64 5.60 3.37
C ILE A 109 12.20 6.00 3.70
N VAL A 110 11.67 7.05 3.07
CA VAL A 110 10.28 7.48 3.26
C VAL A 110 9.30 6.38 2.84
N ALA A 111 9.56 5.70 1.73
CA ALA A 111 8.76 4.56 1.30
C ALA A 111 8.73 3.44 2.37
N MET A 112 9.88 3.04 2.89
CA MET A 112 9.96 2.04 3.96
C MET A 112 9.21 2.44 5.24
N GLU A 113 9.09 3.74 5.54
CA GLU A 113 8.26 4.22 6.65
C GLU A 113 6.76 4.02 6.37
N PHE A 114 6.30 4.18 5.13
CA PHE A 114 4.92 3.88 4.74
C PHE A 114 4.61 2.39 4.90
N GLU A 115 5.48 1.52 4.35
CA GLU A 115 5.32 0.07 4.47
C GLU A 115 5.30 -0.39 5.93
N THR A 116 6.15 0.19 6.77
CA THR A 116 6.17 -0.11 8.21
C THR A 116 4.85 0.28 8.88
N LYS A 117 4.28 1.43 8.54
CA LYS A 117 2.98 1.88 9.09
C LYS A 117 1.85 0.93 8.65
N GLY A 118 1.82 0.53 7.39
CA GLY A 118 0.87 -0.44 6.85
C GLY A 118 1.00 -1.78 7.57
N TYR A 119 2.20 -2.31 7.65
CA TYR A 119 2.49 -3.55 8.35
C TYR A 119 2.01 -3.54 9.81
N ASP A 120 2.33 -2.49 10.56
CA ASP A 120 1.93 -2.36 11.96
C ASP A 120 0.40 -2.26 12.12
N LEU A 121 -0.26 -1.49 11.25
CA LEU A 121 -1.71 -1.41 11.19
C LEU A 121 -2.33 -2.79 10.98
N TYR A 122 -1.95 -3.48 9.91
CA TYR A 122 -2.54 -4.77 9.54
C TYR A 122 -2.22 -5.87 10.56
N ARG A 123 -1.02 -5.89 11.12
CA ARG A 123 -0.67 -6.82 12.22
C ARG A 123 -1.51 -6.60 13.47
N ARG A 124 -1.77 -5.36 13.83
CA ARG A 124 -2.63 -5.01 14.97
C ARG A 124 -4.07 -5.46 14.73
N GLU A 125 -4.61 -5.15 13.55
CA GLU A 125 -5.99 -5.51 13.19
C GLU A 125 -6.16 -7.03 13.07
N ALA A 126 -5.20 -7.75 12.48
CA ALA A 126 -5.20 -9.21 12.43
C ALA A 126 -5.24 -9.85 13.82
N LYS A 127 -4.46 -9.30 14.78
CA LYS A 127 -4.43 -9.78 16.16
C LYS A 127 -5.75 -9.51 16.91
N ALA A 128 -6.41 -8.40 16.62
CA ALA A 128 -7.67 -8.03 17.23
C ALA A 128 -8.89 -8.74 16.60
N ALA A 129 -8.76 -9.22 15.35
CA ALA A 129 -9.83 -9.84 14.60
C ALA A 129 -10.31 -11.15 15.23
N THR A 130 -11.61 -11.23 15.47
CA THR A 130 -12.30 -12.45 15.93
C THR A 130 -12.86 -13.28 14.77
N ASP A 131 -13.21 -12.61 13.67
CA ASP A 131 -13.67 -13.24 12.44
C ASP A 131 -12.48 -13.82 11.66
N PRO A 132 -12.52 -15.11 11.21
CA PRO A 132 -11.43 -15.73 10.47
C PRO A 132 -11.11 -15.07 9.13
N LEU A 133 -12.12 -14.56 8.41
CA LEU A 133 -11.92 -13.87 7.12
C LEU A 133 -11.30 -12.49 7.32
N ALA A 134 -11.72 -11.78 8.38
CA ALA A 134 -11.06 -10.54 8.80
C ALA A 134 -9.58 -10.75 9.06
N ARG A 135 -9.27 -11.75 9.88
CA ARG A 135 -7.88 -12.10 10.22
C ARG A 135 -7.08 -12.44 8.97
N ALA A 136 -7.60 -13.30 8.10
CA ALA A 136 -6.95 -13.69 6.86
C ALA A 136 -6.69 -12.49 5.95
N THR A 137 -7.63 -11.56 5.83
CA THR A 137 -7.48 -10.32 5.05
C THR A 137 -6.33 -9.47 5.58
N TYR A 138 -6.30 -9.20 6.88
CA TYR A 138 -5.24 -8.37 7.46
C TYR A 138 -3.87 -9.08 7.48
N GLU A 139 -3.81 -10.40 7.67
CA GLU A 139 -2.56 -11.16 7.57
C GLU A 139 -2.00 -11.14 6.14
N PHE A 140 -2.87 -11.23 5.13
CA PHE A 140 -2.49 -11.10 3.74
C PHE A 140 -1.89 -9.71 3.48
N LEU A 141 -2.58 -8.63 3.83
CA LEU A 141 -2.09 -7.26 3.65
C LEU A 141 -0.76 -7.05 4.39
N ALA A 142 -0.65 -7.47 5.65
CA ALA A 142 0.60 -7.37 6.40
C ALA A 142 1.77 -8.10 5.72
N THR A 143 1.49 -9.23 5.06
CA THR A 143 2.52 -9.96 4.30
C THR A 143 2.97 -9.17 3.07
N GLN A 144 2.05 -8.50 2.38
CA GLN A 144 2.36 -7.66 1.23
C GLN A 144 3.25 -6.46 1.64
N GLU A 145 2.86 -5.72 2.69
CA GLU A 145 3.65 -4.59 3.21
C GLU A 145 5.09 -5.00 3.57
N ARG A 146 5.24 -6.18 4.16
CA ARG A 146 6.56 -6.72 4.47
C ARG A 146 7.38 -7.01 3.20
N MET A 147 6.76 -7.58 2.17
CA MET A 147 7.44 -7.84 0.90
C MET A 147 7.86 -6.54 0.21
N HIS A 148 7.02 -5.52 0.26
CA HIS A 148 7.35 -4.17 -0.23
C HIS A 148 8.53 -3.58 0.54
N PHE A 149 8.51 -3.65 1.87
CA PHE A 149 9.64 -3.20 2.69
C PHE A 149 10.93 -3.91 2.32
N ASP A 150 10.92 -5.23 2.17
CA ASP A 150 12.10 -6.03 1.81
C ASP A 150 12.64 -5.62 0.43
N LEU A 151 11.76 -5.37 -0.55
CA LEU A 151 12.12 -4.86 -1.88
C LEU A 151 12.77 -3.47 -1.81
N LEU A 152 12.18 -2.55 -1.05
CA LEU A 152 12.71 -1.20 -0.87
C LEU A 152 14.06 -1.21 -0.15
N MET A 153 14.20 -2.05 0.88
CA MET A 153 15.46 -2.22 1.62
C MET A 153 16.58 -2.74 0.72
N ALA A 154 16.31 -3.75 -0.12
CA ALA A 154 17.29 -4.27 -1.07
C ALA A 154 17.76 -3.19 -2.05
N ASN A 155 16.86 -2.35 -2.54
CA ASN A 155 17.19 -1.24 -3.42
C ASN A 155 17.99 -0.14 -2.69
N TYR A 156 17.63 0.16 -1.44
CA TYR A 156 18.37 1.10 -0.62
C TYR A 156 19.81 0.63 -0.36
N GLU A 157 19.99 -0.64 0.03
CA GLU A 157 21.32 -1.23 0.23
C GLU A 157 22.16 -1.21 -1.04
N ALA A 158 21.58 -1.54 -2.19
CA ALA A 158 22.26 -1.47 -3.48
C ALA A 158 22.70 -0.04 -3.80
N MET A 159 21.84 0.94 -3.56
CA MET A 159 22.15 2.35 -3.80
C MET A 159 23.27 2.87 -2.90
N VAL A 160 23.26 2.51 -1.62
CA VAL A 160 24.27 2.96 -0.65
C VAL A 160 25.64 2.29 -0.90
N HIS A 161 25.63 0.99 -1.26
CA HIS A 161 26.88 0.23 -1.40
C HIS A 161 27.47 0.24 -2.81
N TYR A 162 26.61 0.32 -3.84
CA TYR A 162 27.02 0.20 -5.23
C TYR A 162 26.69 1.42 -6.10
N GLY A 163 26.01 2.42 -5.54
CA GLY A 163 25.67 3.66 -6.21
C GLY A 163 24.55 3.55 -7.25
N GLY A 164 23.70 2.53 -7.16
CA GLY A 164 22.59 2.32 -8.10
C GLY A 164 21.51 1.39 -7.57
N TRP A 165 20.42 1.28 -8.32
CA TRP A 165 19.29 0.40 -8.02
C TRP A 165 19.68 -1.07 -8.15
N ALA A 166 19.07 -1.93 -7.33
CA ALA A 166 19.15 -3.37 -7.51
C ALA A 166 18.40 -3.75 -8.79
N GLY A 167 19.08 -4.25 -9.79
CA GLY A 167 18.48 -4.66 -11.05
C GLY A 167 17.59 -5.91 -10.94
#